data_003758ade55ac6f49fa7f5577bb9116d
#
_entry.id   003758ade55ac6f49fa7f5577bb9116d
#
_cell.length_a   1.000
_cell.length_b   1.000
_cell.length_c   1.000
_cell.angle_alpha   90.00
_cell.angle_beta   90.00
_cell.angle_gamma   90.00
#
_symmetry.space_group_name_H-M   'P 1'
#
loop_
_entity.id
_entity.type
_entity.pdbx_description
1 polymer ?
#
loop_
_entity_poly.entity_id
_entity_poly.type
_entity_poly.pdbx_seq_one_letter_code
_entity_poly.pdbx_strand_id
1 'polypeptide(L)'
;MVDGSWNHAFDSSLTASLGAGYDRIKAETDFISYETYSGSFGLYRELPKGITVDLSGEVRLSEFDDVHPIAGVTRKDTRLTGIVALTKRDFNIWGYAPSLEYTYVYNDSNISLYEFDSHAVDFRLSKDF
;
A
#
# COMPACT_ATOMS: atom_id res chain seq x y z
N MET A 1 -18.67 1.38 4.12
CA MET A 1 -17.21 1.45 4.37
C MET A 1 -16.95 2.07 5.72
N VAL A 2 -16.14 1.42 6.53
CA VAL A 2 -15.71 1.93 7.84
C VAL A 2 -14.18 1.89 7.86
N ASP A 3 -13.55 3.02 8.16
CA ASP A 3 -12.10 3.10 8.27
C ASP A 3 -11.71 3.99 9.45
N GLY A 4 -10.56 3.72 10.01
CA GLY A 4 -9.98 4.50 11.08
C GLY A 4 -8.48 4.59 10.90
N SER A 5 -7.91 5.72 11.32
CA SER A 5 -6.47 5.95 11.24
C SER A 5 -5.96 6.63 12.49
N TRP A 6 -4.72 6.32 12.83
CA TRP A 6 -3.99 6.92 13.94
C TRP A 6 -2.64 7.40 13.42
N ASN A 7 -2.30 8.63 13.79
CA ASN A 7 -1.04 9.25 13.40
C ASN A 7 -0.35 9.78 14.63
N HIS A 8 0.96 9.57 14.72
CA HIS A 8 1.75 10.03 15.85
C HIS A 8 3.11 10.55 15.37
N ALA A 9 3.44 11.76 15.77
CA ALA A 9 4.74 12.33 15.54
C ALA A 9 5.58 12.12 16.80
N PHE A 10 6.63 11.27 16.70
CA PHE A 10 7.52 11.00 17.82
C PHE A 10 8.45 12.18 18.10
N ASP A 11 8.89 12.85 17.05
CA ASP A 11 9.64 14.09 17.13
C ASP A 11 9.45 14.86 15.81
N SER A 12 10.23 15.94 15.61
CA SER A 12 10.12 16.76 14.39
C SER A 12 10.58 16.03 13.12
N SER A 13 11.23 14.86 13.25
CA SER A 13 11.82 14.13 12.13
C SER A 13 11.23 12.74 11.92
N LEU A 14 10.37 12.25 12.83
CA LEU A 14 9.80 10.90 12.74
C LEU A 14 8.30 10.94 13.00
N THR A 15 7.54 10.46 12.03
CA THR A 15 6.09 10.32 12.13
C THR A 15 5.69 8.90 11.76
N ALA A 16 4.80 8.31 12.54
CA ALA A 16 4.22 7.00 12.27
C ALA A 16 2.71 7.11 12.10
N SER A 17 2.16 6.27 11.24
CA SER A 17 0.73 6.18 11.03
C SER A 17 0.28 4.74 11.01
N LEU A 18 -0.92 4.48 11.53
CA LEU A 18 -1.58 3.19 11.48
C LEU A 18 -3.00 3.40 10.99
N GLY A 19 -3.48 2.47 10.19
CA GLY A 19 -4.83 2.53 9.68
C GLY A 19 -5.46 1.14 9.64
N ALA A 20 -6.78 1.11 9.74
CA ALA A 20 -7.57 -0.10 9.58
C ALA A 20 -8.86 0.25 8.86
N GLY A 21 -9.33 -0.65 8.00
CA GLY A 21 -10.54 -0.42 7.25
C GLY A 21 -11.32 -1.71 7.03
N TYR A 22 -12.62 -1.53 6.85
CA TYR A 22 -13.54 -2.59 6.47
C TYR A 22 -14.44 -2.08 5.35
N ASP A 23 -14.62 -2.89 4.33
CA ASP A 23 -15.51 -2.57 3.23
C ASP A 23 -16.25 -3.82 2.76
N ARG A 24 -17.49 -3.64 2.34
CA ARG A 24 -18.27 -4.70 1.73
C ARG A 24 -18.77 -4.24 0.38
N ILE A 25 -18.42 -5.01 -0.65
CA ILE A 25 -18.83 -4.72 -2.02
C ILE A 25 -19.86 -5.77 -2.44
N LYS A 26 -21.06 -5.31 -2.75
CA LYS A 26 -22.13 -6.14 -3.27
C LYS A 26 -22.27 -5.90 -4.76
N ALA A 27 -22.19 -6.98 -5.53
CA ALA A 27 -22.44 -6.96 -6.96
C ALA A 27 -23.73 -7.73 -7.26
N GLU A 28 -24.19 -7.68 -8.49
CA GLU A 28 -25.40 -8.40 -8.91
C GLU A 28 -25.28 -9.91 -8.75
N THR A 29 -24.04 -10.44 -8.82
CA THR A 29 -23.74 -11.85 -8.70
C THR A 29 -22.87 -12.08 -7.46
N ASP A 30 -23.24 -13.03 -6.62
CA ASP A 30 -22.59 -13.27 -5.32
C ASP A 30 -21.11 -13.66 -5.44
N PHE A 31 -20.72 -14.35 -6.50
CA PHE A 31 -19.33 -14.79 -6.66
C PHE A 31 -18.36 -13.61 -6.93
N ILE A 32 -18.87 -12.43 -7.28
CA ILE A 32 -18.07 -11.19 -7.41
C ILE A 32 -18.33 -10.18 -6.29
N SER A 33 -19.23 -10.51 -5.36
CA SER A 33 -19.43 -9.75 -4.13
C SER A 33 -18.41 -10.19 -3.09
N TYR A 34 -17.84 -9.24 -2.32
CA TYR A 34 -16.80 -9.59 -1.36
C TYR A 34 -16.74 -8.62 -0.18
N GLU A 35 -16.13 -9.10 0.88
CA GLU A 35 -15.76 -8.30 2.06
C GLU A 35 -14.26 -8.08 2.06
N THR A 36 -13.84 -6.88 2.44
CA THR A 36 -12.43 -6.51 2.51
C THR A 36 -12.09 -5.96 3.89
N TYR A 37 -11.05 -6.51 4.49
CA TYR A 37 -10.43 -6.01 5.71
C TYR A 37 -9.05 -5.51 5.35
N SER A 38 -8.68 -4.32 5.82
CA SER A 38 -7.36 -3.75 5.53
C SER A 38 -6.70 -3.21 6.78
N GLY A 39 -5.39 -3.37 6.83
CA GLY A 39 -4.54 -2.75 7.82
C GLY A 39 -3.36 -2.09 7.11
N SER A 40 -2.97 -0.92 7.56
CA SER A 40 -1.87 -0.18 6.96
C SER A 40 -1.00 0.47 8.01
N PHE A 41 0.27 0.68 7.65
CA PHE A 41 1.20 1.45 8.46
C PHE A 41 2.03 2.35 7.56
N GLY A 42 2.51 3.44 8.12
CA GLY A 42 3.43 4.33 7.46
C GLY A 42 4.44 4.88 8.43
N LEU A 43 5.68 5.04 7.96
CA LEU A 43 6.75 5.71 8.68
C LEU A 43 7.35 6.77 7.77
N TYR A 44 7.41 7.98 8.27
CA TYR A 44 8.08 9.10 7.61
C TYR A 44 9.21 9.56 8.50
N ARG A 45 10.43 9.60 7.95
CA ARG A 45 11.59 10.03 8.71
C ARG A 45 12.47 10.95 7.88
N GLU A 46 12.84 12.06 8.49
CA GLU A 46 13.86 12.96 7.97
C GLU A 46 15.22 12.58 8.56
N LEU A 47 16.15 12.22 7.70
CA LEU A 47 17.51 11.86 8.08
C LEU A 47 18.44 13.08 7.88
N PRO A 48 19.61 13.10 8.56
CA PRO A 48 20.62 14.11 8.28
C PRO A 48 21.07 14.07 6.82
N LYS A 49 21.65 15.14 6.33
CA LYS A 49 22.11 15.33 4.95
C LYS A 49 20.98 15.43 3.93
N GLY A 50 19.80 15.88 4.37
CA GLY A 50 18.70 16.18 3.47
C GLY A 50 17.99 14.96 2.89
N ILE A 51 18.09 13.78 3.52
CA ILE A 51 17.43 12.56 3.06
C ILE A 51 16.11 12.39 3.79
N THR A 52 15.04 12.12 3.06
CA THR A 52 13.75 11.74 3.61
C THR A 52 13.45 10.29 3.22
N VAL A 53 13.04 9.49 4.20
CA VAL A 53 12.61 8.11 4.00
C VAL A 53 11.13 8.02 4.30
N ASP A 54 10.37 7.50 3.35
CA ASP A 54 8.95 7.20 3.51
C ASP A 54 8.76 5.70 3.30
N LEU A 55 8.27 5.02 4.33
CA LEU A 55 8.02 3.59 4.31
C LEU A 55 6.57 3.35 4.62
N SER A 56 5.88 2.63 3.75
CA SER A 56 4.48 2.28 3.97
C SER A 56 4.22 0.83 3.62
N GLY A 57 3.22 0.25 4.28
CA GLY A 57 2.78 -1.10 4.01
C GLY A 57 1.29 -1.24 4.25
N GLU A 58 0.67 -2.13 3.49
CA GLU A 58 -0.74 -2.44 3.61
C GLU A 58 -0.95 -3.94 3.47
N VAL A 59 -1.81 -4.48 4.32
CA VAL A 59 -2.35 -5.84 4.19
C VAL A 59 -3.83 -5.72 3.92
N ARG A 60 -4.30 -6.38 2.87
CA ARG A 60 -5.71 -6.40 2.51
C ARG A 60 -6.18 -7.85 2.36
N LEU A 61 -7.21 -8.20 3.13
CA LEU A 61 -7.85 -9.50 3.07
C LEU A 61 -9.19 -9.35 2.37
N SER A 62 -9.41 -10.11 1.30
CA SER A 62 -10.67 -10.09 0.55
C SER A 62 -11.28 -11.48 0.55
N GLU A 63 -12.51 -11.58 0.99
CA GLU A 63 -13.27 -12.83 1.01
C GLU A 63 -14.51 -12.67 0.14
N PHE A 64 -14.66 -13.55 -0.85
CA PHE A 64 -15.80 -13.52 -1.76
C PHE A 64 -16.96 -14.32 -1.19
N ASP A 65 -18.19 -13.92 -1.54
CA ASP A 65 -19.40 -14.45 -0.92
C ASP A 65 -19.77 -15.85 -1.42
N ASP A 66 -19.40 -16.20 -2.65
CA ASP A 66 -19.83 -17.45 -3.26
C ASP A 66 -18.70 -18.11 -4.06
N VAL A 67 -18.94 -19.36 -4.44
CA VAL A 67 -17.99 -20.19 -5.18
C VAL A 67 -17.72 -19.61 -6.56
N HIS A 68 -16.44 -19.47 -6.91
CA HIS A 68 -16.06 -19.03 -8.24
C HIS A 68 -16.45 -20.09 -9.28
N PRO A 69 -17.15 -19.70 -10.38
CA PRO A 69 -17.73 -20.68 -11.30
C PRO A 69 -16.69 -21.53 -12.06
N ILE A 70 -15.47 -21.02 -12.24
CA ILE A 70 -14.41 -21.74 -12.96
C ILE A 70 -13.57 -22.56 -12.00
N ALA A 71 -13.23 -21.99 -10.83
CA ALA A 71 -12.31 -22.61 -9.89
C ALA A 71 -12.98 -23.61 -8.94
N GLY A 72 -14.30 -23.51 -8.72
CA GLY A 72 -15.04 -24.39 -7.86
C GLY A 72 -14.82 -24.20 -6.37
N VAL A 73 -14.18 -23.11 -5.96
CA VAL A 73 -13.91 -22.74 -4.56
C VAL A 73 -14.26 -21.29 -4.32
N THR A 74 -14.57 -20.95 -3.06
CA THR A 74 -14.79 -19.57 -2.67
C THR A 74 -13.46 -18.84 -2.65
N ARG A 75 -13.35 -17.74 -3.41
CA ARG A 75 -12.12 -16.99 -3.55
C ARG A 75 -11.77 -16.24 -2.26
N LYS A 76 -10.51 -16.36 -1.85
CA LYS A 76 -9.94 -15.60 -0.74
C LYS A 76 -8.58 -15.09 -1.16
N ASP A 77 -8.39 -13.78 -1.08
CA ASP A 77 -7.15 -13.12 -1.47
C ASP A 77 -6.54 -12.39 -0.28
N THR A 78 -5.22 -12.48 -0.16
CA THR A 78 -4.42 -11.66 0.76
C THR A 78 -3.46 -10.85 -0.08
N ARG A 79 -3.59 -9.53 -0.06
CA ARG A 79 -2.68 -8.63 -0.78
C ARG A 79 -1.77 -7.91 0.20
N LEU A 80 -0.48 -8.00 -0.06
CA LEU A 80 0.56 -7.26 0.65
C LEU A 80 1.12 -6.21 -0.29
N THR A 81 1.17 -4.96 0.17
CA THR A 81 1.77 -3.87 -0.58
C THR A 81 2.82 -3.19 0.29
N GLY A 82 4.03 -3.05 -0.22
CA GLY A 82 5.10 -2.33 0.45
C GLY A 82 5.65 -1.24 -0.45
N ILE A 83 5.85 -0.05 0.09
CA ILE A 83 6.38 1.09 -0.65
C ILE A 83 7.50 1.71 0.17
N VAL A 84 8.67 1.91 -0.47
CA VAL A 84 9.80 2.64 0.10
C VAL A 84 10.12 3.78 -0.84
N ALA A 85 10.12 4.99 -0.32
CA ALA A 85 10.49 6.18 -1.09
C ALA A 85 11.66 6.89 -0.40
N LEU A 86 12.67 7.26 -1.18
CA LEU A 86 13.83 8.03 -0.73
C LEU A 86 13.86 9.33 -1.50
N THR A 87 13.97 10.44 -0.80
CA THR A 87 14.06 11.78 -1.40
C THR A 87 15.30 12.49 -0.88
N LYS A 88 16.09 13.07 -1.77
CA LYS A 88 17.24 13.88 -1.45
C LYS A 88 16.82 15.35 -1.52
N ARG A 89 16.42 15.94 -0.41
CA ARG A 89 15.81 17.27 -0.34
C ARG A 89 16.80 18.40 -0.65
N ASP A 90 18.05 18.24 -0.23
CA ASP A 90 19.09 19.25 -0.40
C ASP A 90 19.82 19.16 -1.75
N PHE A 91 19.55 18.12 -2.53
CA PHE A 91 20.10 17.99 -3.87
C PHE A 91 19.12 18.64 -4.85
N ASN A 92 19.58 19.70 -5.49
CA ASN A 92 18.73 20.54 -6.32
C ASN A 92 19.29 20.60 -7.74
N ILE A 93 18.55 20.04 -8.69
CA ILE A 93 18.84 20.13 -10.11
C ILE A 93 17.75 21.01 -10.74
N TRP A 94 18.11 22.25 -11.07
CA TRP A 94 17.17 23.22 -11.65
C TRP A 94 15.87 23.42 -10.84
N GLY A 95 15.96 23.39 -9.49
CA GLY A 95 14.80 23.52 -8.62
C GLY A 95 14.07 22.22 -8.33
N TYR A 96 14.62 21.08 -8.73
CA TYR A 96 14.01 19.77 -8.50
C TYR A 96 14.84 18.91 -7.56
N ALA A 97 14.18 18.23 -6.66
CA ALA A 97 14.77 17.23 -5.78
C ALA A 97 14.50 15.82 -6.30
N PRO A 98 15.52 14.96 -6.41
CA PRO A 98 15.32 13.59 -6.88
C PRO A 98 14.64 12.73 -5.82
N SER A 99 13.74 11.86 -6.25
CA SER A 99 13.07 10.89 -5.42
C SER A 99 13.07 9.53 -6.12
N LEU A 100 13.36 8.48 -5.35
CA LEU A 100 13.32 7.10 -5.83
C LEU A 100 12.27 6.35 -5.02
N GLU A 101 11.34 5.70 -5.71
CA GLU A 101 10.27 4.92 -5.08
C GLU A 101 10.31 3.48 -5.56
N TYR A 102 10.29 2.54 -4.62
CA TYR A 102 10.19 1.11 -4.89
C TYR A 102 8.85 0.61 -4.33
N THR A 103 8.08 -0.04 -5.19
CA THR A 103 6.77 -0.62 -4.83
C THR A 103 6.81 -2.12 -5.04
N TYR A 104 6.41 -2.87 -4.01
CA TYR A 104 6.25 -4.31 -4.06
C TYR A 104 4.79 -4.65 -3.76
N VAL A 105 4.18 -5.46 -4.64
CA VAL A 105 2.81 -5.98 -4.45
C VAL A 105 2.85 -7.48 -4.57
N TYR A 106 2.30 -8.16 -3.58
CA TYR A 106 2.13 -9.60 -3.58
C TYR A 106 0.67 -9.93 -3.31
N ASN A 107 0.05 -10.67 -4.21
CA ASN A 107 -1.32 -11.14 -4.03
C ASN A 107 -1.31 -12.66 -3.91
N ASP A 108 -1.61 -13.13 -2.70
CA ASP A 108 -1.80 -14.54 -2.40
C ASP A 108 -3.28 -14.88 -2.54
N SER A 109 -3.59 -15.87 -3.32
CA SER A 109 -4.96 -16.29 -3.57
C SER A 109 -5.06 -17.81 -3.49
N ASN A 110 -6.18 -18.31 -2.99
CA ASN A 110 -6.47 -19.74 -3.06
C ASN A 110 -6.86 -20.18 -4.48
N ILE A 111 -7.02 -19.22 -5.40
CA ILE A 111 -7.20 -19.48 -6.83
C ILE A 111 -5.92 -19.00 -7.54
N SER A 112 -5.13 -19.94 -8.08
CA SER A 112 -3.81 -19.64 -8.65
C SER A 112 -3.85 -18.61 -9.78
N LEU A 113 -4.98 -18.49 -10.47
CA LEU A 113 -5.16 -17.52 -11.54
C LEU A 113 -5.00 -16.06 -11.06
N TYR A 114 -5.30 -15.79 -9.79
CA TYR A 114 -5.23 -14.46 -9.19
C TYR A 114 -3.98 -14.23 -8.35
N GLU A 115 -3.11 -15.21 -8.27
CA GLU A 115 -1.87 -15.12 -7.52
C GLU A 115 -0.80 -14.44 -8.37
N PHE A 116 -0.20 -13.37 -7.84
CA PHE A 116 0.86 -12.66 -8.56
C PHE A 116 1.74 -11.87 -7.60
N ASP A 117 2.93 -11.51 -8.08
CA ASP A 117 3.79 -10.53 -7.45
C ASP A 117 4.25 -9.50 -8.47
N SER A 118 4.54 -8.31 -8.00
CA SER A 118 4.94 -7.21 -8.86
C SER A 118 5.98 -6.33 -8.15
N HIS A 119 6.98 -5.90 -8.91
CA HIS A 119 7.99 -4.96 -8.46
C HIS A 119 8.01 -3.78 -9.41
N ALA A 120 8.04 -2.58 -8.86
CA ALA A 120 8.13 -1.35 -9.65
C ALA A 120 9.13 -0.41 -9.01
N VAL A 121 9.97 0.21 -9.82
CA VAL A 121 10.90 1.26 -9.39
C VAL A 121 10.59 2.50 -10.21
N ASP A 122 10.30 3.59 -9.52
CA ASP A 122 10.00 4.88 -10.13
C ASP A 122 11.03 5.91 -9.70
N PHE A 123 11.52 6.67 -10.66
CA PHE A 123 12.37 7.81 -10.40
C PHE A 123 11.57 9.08 -10.70
N ARG A 124 11.56 10.02 -9.76
CA ARG A 124 10.82 11.27 -9.90
C ARG A 124 11.70 12.46 -9.54
N LEU A 125 11.40 13.58 -10.17
CA LEU A 125 11.94 14.86 -9.76
C LEU A 125 10.78 15.68 -9.18
N SER A 126 10.90 16.05 -7.91
CA SER A 126 9.92 16.87 -7.22
C SER A 126 10.40 18.30 -7.18
N LYS A 127 9.53 19.22 -7.59
CA LYS A 127 9.86 20.64 -7.49
C LYS A 127 9.49 21.12 -6.09
N ASP A 128 10.50 21.64 -5.39
CA ASP A 128 10.31 22.24 -4.09
C ASP A 128 10.10 23.75 -4.27
N PHE A 129 9.06 24.24 -3.64
CA PHE A 129 8.70 25.65 -3.69
C PHE A 129 9.09 26.38 -2.41
#